data_c818a9227ed2df96b7db412f095f8674
#
_entry.id   c818a9227ed2df96b7db412f095f8674
#
_cell.length_a   1.000
_cell.length_b   1.000
_cell.length_c   1.000
_cell.angle_alpha   90.00
_cell.angle_beta   90.00
_cell.angle_gamma   90.00
#
_symmetry.space_group_name_H-M   'P 1'
#
loop_
_entity.id
_entity.type
_entity.pdbx_description
1 polymer ?
#
loop_
_entity_poly.entity_id
_entity_poly.type
_entity_poly.pdbx_seq_one_letter_code
_entity_poly.pdbx_strand_id
1 'polypeptide(L)'
;MPEARVPQFARRSVSRRGFLAGAGAAGLGVLATACGASAGNPATASGSGTGPWSFTDDRDTKVSVNGRPNRVVAYIGSAAALRDFGVDSALVGVFGPTKLNSGKADPMAGALDVDKLTVVGNTWGEFNIEKYATLRPDLLVTNMMQPNVLWYVPTSSEKQILQLAPSVAFTSAGVSLPSAIERYSQLAGALGADQNAPSVTDAKARFDKASAALRAATTANPGIKVLAASADASEFYVADQSVYPDLSYYQSLGVEFVQPGNVVGGFFESLSWENADKYPADLVYLDSRAAAMQPKDLAGKPSWAALSEVKAGQVVPWMSEARFSYAGCAPNIEALAAAIQRAKKVN
;
A
#
# COMPACT_ATOMS: atom_id res chain seq x y z
N MET A 1 28.83 6.62 -2.67
CA MET A 1 27.41 6.85 -2.36
C MET A 1 26.94 5.62 -1.61
N PRO A 2 26.33 5.70 -0.43
CA PRO A 2 25.89 4.50 0.28
C PRO A 2 24.65 3.92 -0.41
N GLU A 3 24.73 2.64 -0.73
CA GLU A 3 23.67 1.82 -1.32
C GLU A 3 22.45 1.79 -0.39
N ALA A 4 21.30 2.12 -0.92
CA ALA A 4 20.02 1.92 -0.23
C ALA A 4 19.70 0.42 -0.22
N ARG A 5 20.20 -0.32 0.78
CA ARG A 5 19.85 -1.72 1.00
C ARG A 5 18.39 -1.82 1.41
N VAL A 6 17.63 -2.64 0.69
CA VAL A 6 16.34 -3.15 1.17
C VAL A 6 16.58 -3.79 2.53
N PRO A 7 15.83 -3.45 3.60
CA PRO A 7 16.13 -3.93 4.93
C PRO A 7 16.01 -5.45 5.01
N GLN A 8 17.13 -6.13 5.32
CA GLN A 8 17.16 -7.54 5.71
C GLN A 8 16.64 -7.65 7.15
N PHE A 9 15.47 -8.21 7.34
CA PHE A 9 14.85 -8.36 8.65
C PHE A 9 15.33 -9.64 9.35
N ALA A 10 16.04 -9.46 10.47
CA ALA A 10 16.49 -10.56 11.34
C ALA A 10 15.31 -11.27 12.01
N ARG A 11 15.23 -12.58 11.84
CA ARG A 11 14.26 -13.46 12.50
C ARG A 11 14.51 -13.51 14.00
N ARG A 12 13.53 -13.09 14.82
CA ARG A 12 13.43 -13.54 16.21
C ARG A 12 12.50 -14.74 16.27
N SER A 13 13.04 -15.89 16.57
CA SER A 13 12.30 -17.12 16.84
C SER A 13 11.58 -16.99 18.18
N VAL A 14 10.25 -17.03 18.17
CA VAL A 14 9.45 -17.13 19.41
C VAL A 14 9.18 -18.60 19.67
N SER A 15 9.75 -19.11 20.77
CA SER A 15 9.59 -20.48 21.28
C SER A 15 8.17 -20.69 21.78
N ARG A 16 7.49 -21.71 21.24
CA ARG A 16 6.22 -22.24 21.76
C ARG A 16 6.53 -23.14 22.95
N ARG A 17 6.30 -22.67 24.17
CA ARG A 17 6.02 -23.54 25.33
C ARG A 17 5.33 -22.76 26.45
N GLY A 18 4.15 -23.26 26.84
CA GLY A 18 3.57 -23.12 28.16
C GLY A 18 2.45 -22.13 28.30
N PHE A 19 1.23 -22.61 28.28
CA PHE A 19 0.24 -22.31 29.33
C PHE A 19 -0.92 -23.32 29.25
N LEU A 20 -0.92 -24.25 30.17
CA LEU A 20 -2.07 -25.03 30.60
C LEU A 20 -2.33 -24.74 32.06
N ALA A 21 -3.61 -24.66 32.39
CA ALA A 21 -4.22 -24.88 33.70
C ALA A 21 -4.75 -23.66 34.45
N GLY A 22 -6.05 -23.74 34.77
CA GLY A 22 -6.73 -22.93 35.81
C GLY A 22 -8.26 -22.91 35.64
N ALA A 23 -8.95 -24.01 36.01
CA ALA A 23 -10.40 -24.07 36.13
C ALA A 23 -10.90 -23.57 37.49
N GLY A 24 -12.15 -23.03 37.56
CA GLY A 24 -12.87 -22.76 38.84
C GLY A 24 -13.97 -21.74 38.63
N ALA A 25 -15.13 -22.10 38.47
CA ALA A 25 -16.36 -22.41 39.19
C ALA A 25 -17.21 -21.19 39.63
N ALA A 26 -18.43 -21.17 39.02
CA ALA A 26 -19.76 -20.93 39.58
C ALA A 26 -20.14 -19.60 40.26
N GLY A 27 -21.23 -19.00 39.74
CA GLY A 27 -22.04 -17.98 40.43
C GLY A 27 -23.28 -17.61 39.61
N LEU A 28 -24.44 -18.18 40.00
CA LEU A 28 -25.79 -17.93 39.48
C LEU A 28 -26.31 -16.53 39.85
N GLY A 29 -27.08 -15.87 38.96
CA GLY A 29 -27.92 -14.75 39.40
C GLY A 29 -28.59 -13.93 38.31
N VAL A 30 -29.83 -14.32 37.97
CA VAL A 30 -31.05 -13.50 37.70
C VAL A 30 -31.19 -12.76 36.37
N LEU A 31 -32.26 -13.14 35.71
CA LEU A 31 -32.98 -12.62 34.54
C LEU A 31 -33.36 -11.12 34.66
N ALA A 32 -33.17 -10.38 33.59
CA ALA A 32 -34.06 -9.30 33.18
C ALA A 32 -34.14 -9.21 31.65
N THR A 33 -35.30 -9.46 31.15
CA THR A 33 -35.73 -9.31 29.77
C THR A 33 -35.79 -7.84 29.33
N ALA A 34 -35.18 -7.49 28.23
CA ALA A 34 -35.64 -6.38 27.38
C ALA A 34 -35.22 -6.60 25.94
N CYS A 35 -36.22 -6.63 25.08
CA CYS A 35 -36.18 -6.76 23.64
C CYS A 35 -35.45 -5.57 22.98
N GLY A 36 -34.78 -5.84 21.84
CA GLY A 36 -34.43 -4.80 20.88
C GLY A 36 -32.97 -4.85 20.41
N ALA A 37 -32.55 -5.95 19.78
CA ALA A 37 -31.30 -5.95 19.03
C ALA A 37 -31.56 -5.54 17.57
N SER A 38 -31.49 -4.26 17.29
CA SER A 38 -31.19 -3.78 15.94
C SER A 38 -29.68 -3.87 15.76
N ALA A 39 -29.24 -4.63 14.78
CA ALA A 39 -27.85 -4.66 14.34
C ALA A 39 -27.47 -3.25 13.88
N GLY A 40 -26.73 -2.54 14.73
CA GLY A 40 -26.20 -1.21 14.44
C GLY A 40 -25.06 -1.33 13.45
N ASN A 41 -25.29 -0.85 12.25
CA ASN A 41 -24.26 -0.46 11.29
C ASN A 41 -23.28 0.49 11.99
N PRO A 42 -21.93 0.39 11.82
CA PRO A 42 -21.03 1.35 12.42
C PRO A 42 -21.31 2.74 11.82
N ALA A 43 -21.59 3.64 12.72
CA ALA A 43 -22.12 4.96 12.46
C ALA A 43 -21.24 5.77 11.51
N THR A 44 -21.87 6.23 10.43
CA THR A 44 -21.51 7.40 9.67
C THR A 44 -21.34 8.60 10.61
N ALA A 45 -20.10 9.07 10.78
CA ALA A 45 -19.83 10.33 11.44
C ALA A 45 -20.17 11.48 10.51
N SER A 46 -21.46 11.84 10.43
CA SER A 46 -21.91 13.13 9.89
C SER A 46 -21.93 14.13 11.02
N GLY A 47 -20.92 15.00 11.08
CA GLY A 47 -20.89 16.06 12.08
C GLY A 47 -19.88 17.14 11.72
N SER A 48 -20.35 18.26 11.21
CA SER A 48 -19.67 19.57 11.32
C SER A 48 -19.74 20.01 12.79
N GLY A 49 -19.01 19.32 13.67
CA GLY A 49 -19.12 19.53 15.10
C GLY A 49 -17.77 19.85 15.74
N THR A 50 -17.77 20.82 16.65
CA THR A 50 -16.69 21.18 17.57
C THR A 50 -16.45 20.11 18.67
N GLY A 51 -16.98 18.89 18.47
CA GLY A 51 -16.83 17.77 19.39
C GLY A 51 -15.56 16.95 19.14
N PRO A 52 -15.20 16.04 20.08
CA PRO A 52 -14.03 15.18 19.93
C PRO A 52 -14.17 14.28 18.68
N TRP A 53 -13.11 14.25 17.86
CA TRP A 53 -12.99 13.36 16.73
C TRP A 53 -12.33 12.06 17.16
N SER A 54 -12.77 10.93 16.59
CA SER A 54 -12.06 9.67 16.79
C SER A 54 -12.16 8.76 15.58
N PHE A 55 -11.11 7.93 15.40
CA PHE A 55 -11.02 6.92 14.36
C PHE A 55 -10.32 5.68 14.92
N THR A 56 -10.81 4.49 14.62
CA THR A 56 -10.15 3.23 15.00
C THR A 56 -9.37 2.72 13.79
N ASP A 57 -8.06 2.54 13.94
CA ASP A 57 -7.17 2.08 12.90
C ASP A 57 -7.01 0.55 12.87
N ASP A 58 -6.14 0.03 12.00
CA ASP A 58 -5.96 -1.41 11.83
C ASP A 58 -5.08 -2.06 12.90
N ARG A 59 -4.66 -1.30 13.91
CA ARG A 59 -4.04 -1.79 15.15
C ARG A 59 -5.08 -1.97 16.28
N ASP A 60 -6.38 -1.85 15.95
CA ASP A 60 -7.47 -1.74 16.93
C ASP A 60 -7.28 -0.56 17.91
N THR A 61 -6.49 0.44 17.51
CA THR A 61 -6.22 1.63 18.31
C THR A 61 -7.24 2.71 18.00
N LYS A 62 -8.01 3.12 19.02
CA LYS A 62 -8.90 4.28 18.91
C LYS A 62 -8.08 5.55 19.10
N VAL A 63 -7.81 6.22 17.98
CA VAL A 63 -7.19 7.56 17.96
C VAL A 63 -8.26 8.59 18.25
N SER A 64 -7.99 9.50 19.19
CA SER A 64 -8.93 10.57 19.56
C SER A 64 -8.19 11.90 19.70
N VAL A 65 -8.75 12.97 19.11
CA VAL A 65 -8.23 14.33 19.19
C VAL A 65 -9.38 15.33 19.40
N ASN A 66 -9.04 16.50 19.93
CA ASN A 66 -10.02 17.58 20.11
C ASN A 66 -10.36 18.22 18.75
N GLY A 67 -11.54 17.93 18.25
CA GLY A 67 -11.98 18.38 16.94
C GLY A 67 -11.43 17.55 15.78
N ARG A 68 -11.98 17.80 14.59
CA ARG A 68 -11.54 17.11 13.36
C ARG A 68 -10.12 17.54 12.99
N PRO A 69 -9.20 16.57 12.72
CA PRO A 69 -7.84 16.86 12.28
C PRO A 69 -7.82 17.79 11.05
N ASN A 70 -7.00 18.82 11.09
CA ASN A 70 -6.84 19.78 10.00
C ASN A 70 -5.36 20.08 9.67
N ARG A 71 -4.44 19.41 10.37
CA ARG A 71 -2.99 19.49 10.16
C ARG A 71 -2.41 18.07 10.06
N VAL A 72 -2.74 17.39 8.96
CA VAL A 72 -2.35 16.01 8.72
C VAL A 72 -0.98 15.97 8.05
N VAL A 73 -0.07 15.18 8.62
CA VAL A 73 1.19 14.79 7.97
C VAL A 73 1.10 13.31 7.62
N ALA A 74 1.34 12.95 6.37
CA ALA A 74 1.11 11.58 5.92
C ALA A 74 2.27 11.02 5.08
N TYR A 75 2.44 9.68 5.12
CA TYR A 75 3.22 8.98 4.13
C TYR A 75 2.73 9.35 2.73
N ILE A 76 3.64 9.53 1.76
CA ILE A 76 3.29 10.07 0.45
C ILE A 76 2.16 9.30 -0.25
N GLY A 77 2.18 7.96 -0.22
CA GLY A 77 1.11 7.12 -0.77
C GLY A 77 -0.22 7.31 -0.03
N SER A 78 -0.16 7.49 1.31
CA SER A 78 -1.33 7.77 2.14
C SER A 78 -1.91 9.17 1.87
N ALA A 79 -1.05 10.18 1.74
CA ALA A 79 -1.46 11.54 1.41
C ALA A 79 -2.13 11.59 0.02
N ALA A 80 -1.53 10.91 -0.96
CA ALA A 80 -2.07 10.83 -2.31
C ALA A 80 -3.44 10.12 -2.34
N ALA A 81 -3.60 9.02 -1.58
CA ALA A 81 -4.89 8.34 -1.45
C ALA A 81 -5.95 9.23 -0.79
N LEU A 82 -5.61 9.93 0.31
CA LEU A 82 -6.53 10.87 0.96
C LEU A 82 -6.92 12.02 0.01
N ARG A 83 -5.97 12.53 -0.78
CA ARG A 83 -6.24 13.56 -1.79
C ARG A 83 -7.21 13.08 -2.85
N ASP A 84 -7.05 11.87 -3.34
CA ASP A 84 -7.94 11.24 -4.32
C ASP A 84 -9.38 11.10 -3.78
N PHE A 85 -9.55 10.96 -2.46
CA PHE A 85 -10.85 10.95 -1.76
C PHE A 85 -11.34 12.34 -1.33
N GLY A 86 -10.66 13.43 -1.72
CA GLY A 86 -11.11 14.79 -1.46
C GLY A 86 -10.56 15.44 -0.19
N VAL A 87 -9.58 14.85 0.50
CA VAL A 87 -8.86 15.50 1.59
C VAL A 87 -7.68 16.27 1.00
N ASP A 88 -7.75 17.58 0.99
CA ASP A 88 -6.71 18.46 0.41
C ASP A 88 -6.19 19.47 1.44
N SER A 89 -7.06 20.34 1.94
CA SER A 89 -6.67 21.46 2.82
C SER A 89 -6.10 21.02 4.18
N ALA A 90 -6.42 19.81 4.64
CA ALA A 90 -5.88 19.29 5.90
C ALA A 90 -4.44 18.76 5.75
N LEU A 91 -3.98 18.44 4.54
CA LEU A 91 -2.61 17.95 4.31
C LEU A 91 -1.62 19.11 4.40
N VAL A 92 -0.71 19.06 5.37
CA VAL A 92 0.30 20.13 5.60
C VAL A 92 1.74 19.64 5.38
N GLY A 93 1.96 18.33 5.35
CA GLY A 93 3.27 17.74 5.13
C GLY A 93 3.21 16.28 4.74
N VAL A 94 4.31 15.80 4.18
CA VAL A 94 4.47 14.43 3.69
C VAL A 94 5.84 13.87 4.04
N PHE A 95 5.95 12.54 4.04
CA PHE A 95 7.21 11.80 4.17
C PHE A 95 7.20 10.55 3.27
N GLY A 96 8.38 10.00 3.04
CA GLY A 96 8.60 8.94 2.06
C GLY A 96 8.94 9.51 0.68
N PRO A 97 9.02 8.68 -0.38
CA PRO A 97 9.48 9.07 -1.71
C PRO A 97 8.55 10.13 -2.33
N THR A 98 8.83 11.39 -2.07
CA THR A 98 8.00 12.53 -2.49
C THR A 98 8.53 13.19 -3.73
N LYS A 99 9.87 13.34 -3.81
CA LYS A 99 10.57 14.00 -4.93
C LYS A 99 11.69 13.12 -5.44
N LEU A 100 11.80 13.06 -6.75
CA LEU A 100 12.92 12.46 -7.45
C LEU A 100 14.20 13.30 -7.28
N ASN A 101 15.37 12.73 -7.59
CA ASN A 101 16.65 13.46 -7.60
C ASN A 101 16.65 14.67 -8.56
N SER A 102 15.77 14.66 -9.56
CA SER A 102 15.55 15.81 -10.48
C SER A 102 14.78 16.98 -9.86
N GLY A 103 14.26 16.82 -8.62
CA GLY A 103 13.37 17.77 -7.95
C GLY A 103 11.90 17.65 -8.37
N LYS A 104 11.58 16.86 -9.39
CA LYS A 104 10.18 16.60 -9.79
C LYS A 104 9.47 15.72 -8.76
N ALA A 105 8.15 15.81 -8.71
CA ALA A 105 7.34 14.91 -7.90
C ALA A 105 7.58 13.44 -8.27
N ASP A 106 7.67 12.58 -7.25
CA ASP A 106 7.66 11.14 -7.47
C ASP A 106 6.28 10.69 -7.99
N PRO A 107 6.18 9.69 -8.87
CA PRO A 107 4.90 9.15 -9.33
C PRO A 107 3.95 8.71 -8.21
N MET A 108 4.47 8.33 -7.05
CA MET A 108 3.67 8.00 -5.87
C MET A 108 2.84 9.18 -5.35
N ALA A 109 3.26 10.41 -5.60
CA ALA A 109 2.53 11.62 -5.19
C ALA A 109 1.19 11.80 -5.93
N GLY A 110 1.02 11.13 -7.08
CA GLY A 110 -0.21 11.23 -7.85
C GLY A 110 -0.58 12.65 -8.22
N ALA A 111 -1.77 13.09 -7.82
CA ALA A 111 -2.29 14.43 -8.07
C ALA A 111 -1.93 15.46 -6.97
N LEU A 112 -1.09 15.09 -5.99
CA LEU A 112 -0.64 16.02 -4.96
C LEU A 112 0.26 17.10 -5.55
N ASP A 113 0.02 18.36 -5.17
CA ASP A 113 0.95 19.45 -5.39
C ASP A 113 2.01 19.44 -4.27
N VAL A 114 3.08 18.66 -4.50
CA VAL A 114 4.14 18.45 -3.50
C VAL A 114 4.93 19.72 -3.15
N ASP A 115 4.84 20.75 -3.98
CA ASP A 115 5.53 22.02 -3.72
C ASP A 115 4.79 22.87 -2.69
N LYS A 116 3.52 22.58 -2.44
CA LYS A 116 2.71 23.18 -1.35
C LYS A 116 2.83 22.47 -0.02
N LEU A 117 3.49 21.31 0.02
CA LEU A 117 3.61 20.47 1.21
C LEU A 117 5.02 20.51 1.78
N THR A 118 5.14 20.48 3.11
CA THR A 118 6.44 20.31 3.75
C THR A 118 6.88 18.86 3.69
N VAL A 119 8.01 18.59 3.02
CA VAL A 119 8.62 17.26 3.01
C VAL A 119 9.47 17.12 4.27
N VAL A 120 9.06 16.22 5.18
CA VAL A 120 9.78 15.97 6.44
C VAL A 120 10.79 14.83 6.34
N GLY A 121 10.78 14.06 5.25
CA GLY A 121 11.76 13.04 4.88
C GLY A 121 11.43 12.50 3.50
N ASN A 122 12.45 12.19 2.67
CA ASN A 122 12.27 11.74 1.29
C ASN A 122 12.74 10.30 1.04
N THR A 123 13.51 9.75 1.95
CA THR A 123 14.07 8.41 1.85
C THR A 123 13.78 7.57 3.09
N TRP A 124 13.98 6.25 2.97
CA TRP A 124 13.81 5.35 4.11
C TRP A 124 14.74 5.72 5.28
N GLY A 125 14.17 5.78 6.49
CA GLY A 125 14.92 6.16 7.70
C GLY A 125 15.15 7.65 7.88
N GLU A 126 14.75 8.48 6.93
CA GLU A 126 14.80 9.93 7.02
C GLU A 126 13.47 10.49 7.54
N PHE A 127 13.53 11.20 8.66
CA PHE A 127 12.37 11.92 9.21
C PHE A 127 12.86 13.12 10.04
N ASN A 128 12.66 14.32 9.54
CA ASN A 128 13.07 15.55 10.21
C ASN A 128 12.02 15.96 11.25
N ILE A 129 12.28 15.62 12.51
CA ILE A 129 11.37 15.87 13.64
C ILE A 129 11.18 17.36 13.90
N GLU A 130 12.20 18.19 13.69
CA GLU A 130 12.09 19.64 13.88
C GLU A 130 11.13 20.25 12.87
N LYS A 131 11.27 19.91 11.58
CA LYS A 131 10.30 20.31 10.54
C LYS A 131 8.90 19.80 10.87
N TYR A 132 8.78 18.53 11.30
CA TYR A 132 7.50 17.95 11.70
C TYR A 132 6.86 18.74 12.85
N ALA A 133 7.61 19.07 13.88
CA ALA A 133 7.13 19.86 15.02
C ALA A 133 6.67 21.28 14.60
N THR A 134 7.36 21.93 13.66
CA THR A 134 6.95 23.27 13.17
C THR A 134 5.60 23.23 12.45
N LEU A 135 5.22 22.09 11.89
CA LEU A 135 3.90 21.89 11.29
C LEU A 135 2.79 21.82 12.32
N ARG A 136 3.10 21.62 13.62
CA ARG A 136 2.13 21.40 14.68
C ARG A 136 1.05 20.41 14.25
N PRO A 137 1.43 19.18 13.87
CA PRO A 137 0.49 18.20 13.33
C PRO A 137 -0.50 17.77 14.42
N ASP A 138 -1.73 17.47 14.03
CA ASP A 138 -2.74 16.87 14.88
C ASP A 138 -3.03 15.39 14.54
N LEU A 139 -2.51 14.93 13.39
CA LEU A 139 -2.60 13.55 12.97
C LEU A 139 -1.42 13.17 12.07
N LEU A 140 -0.82 11.98 12.31
CA LEU A 140 0.08 11.32 11.38
C LEU A 140 -0.66 10.14 10.72
N VAL A 141 -0.53 9.98 9.39
CA VAL A 141 -1.17 8.87 8.65
C VAL A 141 -0.12 8.09 7.87
N THR A 142 -0.10 6.76 8.03
CA THR A 142 0.83 5.90 7.29
C THR A 142 0.26 4.50 7.05
N ASN A 143 1.00 3.67 6.31
CA ASN A 143 0.74 2.25 6.11
C ASN A 143 1.50 1.38 7.12
N MET A 144 1.14 0.12 7.17
CA MET A 144 1.87 -0.95 7.83
C MET A 144 2.03 -2.11 6.85
N MET A 145 3.24 -2.29 6.32
CA MET A 145 3.61 -3.47 5.52
C MET A 145 3.97 -4.68 6.41
N GLN A 146 4.19 -4.45 7.69
CA GLN A 146 4.37 -5.46 8.73
C GLN A 146 3.55 -5.05 9.96
N PRO A 147 3.05 -5.99 10.76
CA PRO A 147 2.24 -5.68 11.94
C PRO A 147 2.95 -4.71 12.88
N ASN A 148 2.29 -3.60 13.19
CA ASN A 148 2.75 -2.54 14.09
C ASN A 148 4.04 -1.82 13.68
N VAL A 149 4.49 -1.96 12.43
CA VAL A 149 5.61 -1.18 11.88
C VAL A 149 5.05 -0.04 11.02
N LEU A 150 5.20 1.19 11.51
CA LEU A 150 4.75 2.39 10.80
C LEU A 150 5.68 2.65 9.60
N TRP A 151 5.14 2.57 8.38
CA TRP A 151 5.91 2.64 7.16
C TRP A 151 6.60 4.01 7.00
N TYR A 152 7.88 4.03 6.71
CA TYR A 152 8.75 5.23 6.65
C TYR A 152 8.85 6.04 7.95
N VAL A 153 8.35 5.57 9.08
CA VAL A 153 8.61 6.16 10.40
C VAL A 153 9.82 5.44 11.02
N PRO A 154 10.94 6.12 11.29
CA PRO A 154 12.12 5.44 11.85
C PRO A 154 11.85 4.92 13.25
N THR A 155 12.05 3.63 13.47
CA THR A 155 11.81 2.97 14.78
C THR A 155 12.59 3.62 15.91
N SER A 156 13.80 4.13 15.63
CA SER A 156 14.65 4.81 16.62
C SER A 156 14.06 6.11 17.17
N SER A 157 13.20 6.78 16.40
CA SER A 157 12.57 8.05 16.75
C SER A 157 11.05 8.01 16.78
N GLU A 158 10.44 6.85 16.56
CA GLU A 158 8.98 6.67 16.52
C GLU A 158 8.30 7.24 17.76
N LYS A 159 8.80 6.92 18.96
CA LYS A 159 8.24 7.44 20.21
C LYS A 159 8.22 8.98 20.25
N GLN A 160 9.28 9.63 19.79
CA GLN A 160 9.38 11.09 19.78
C GLN A 160 8.41 11.70 18.74
N ILE A 161 8.28 11.05 17.56
CA ILE A 161 7.35 11.48 16.52
C ILE A 161 5.90 11.38 17.03
N LEU A 162 5.53 10.25 17.67
CA LEU A 162 4.18 10.02 18.17
C LEU A 162 3.81 10.84 19.41
N GLN A 163 4.79 11.44 20.11
CA GLN A 163 4.53 12.44 21.15
C GLN A 163 4.02 13.76 20.59
N LEU A 164 4.33 14.10 19.32
CA LEU A 164 3.90 15.34 18.68
C LEU A 164 2.49 15.24 18.11
N ALA A 165 2.09 14.08 17.59
CA ALA A 165 0.74 13.81 17.12
C ALA A 165 0.45 12.29 17.17
N PRO A 166 -0.80 11.89 17.46
CA PRO A 166 -1.21 10.49 17.33
C PRO A 166 -1.15 10.04 15.87
N SER A 167 -1.08 8.71 15.65
CA SER A 167 -1.06 8.14 14.30
C SER A 167 -2.27 7.27 14.02
N VAL A 168 -2.75 7.33 12.77
CA VAL A 168 -3.62 6.33 12.14
C VAL A 168 -2.77 5.53 11.16
N ALA A 169 -2.82 4.20 11.26
CA ALA A 169 -2.05 3.32 10.40
C ALA A 169 -2.94 2.21 9.82
N PHE A 170 -2.76 1.93 8.53
CA PHE A 170 -3.52 0.92 7.81
C PHE A 170 -2.64 -0.24 7.36
N THR A 171 -3.12 -1.46 7.59
CA THR A 171 -2.49 -2.67 7.08
C THR A 171 -2.51 -2.66 5.54
N SER A 172 -1.33 -2.77 4.95
CA SER A 172 -1.13 -2.73 3.50
C SER A 172 -0.41 -3.97 2.95
N ALA A 173 -0.38 -5.05 3.73
CA ALA A 173 0.13 -6.35 3.31
C ALA A 173 -0.81 -7.47 3.76
N GLY A 174 -1.04 -8.47 2.89
CA GLY A 174 -1.90 -9.61 3.20
C GLY A 174 -3.39 -9.27 3.36
N VAL A 175 -3.83 -8.12 2.87
CA VAL A 175 -5.24 -7.69 2.84
C VAL A 175 -5.73 -7.56 1.40
N SER A 176 -7.05 -7.55 1.17
CA SER A 176 -7.57 -7.32 -0.18
C SER A 176 -7.43 -5.85 -0.59
N LEU A 177 -7.19 -5.60 -1.88
CA LEU A 177 -7.11 -4.23 -2.41
C LEU A 177 -8.39 -3.42 -2.16
N PRO A 178 -9.62 -3.94 -2.37
CA PRO A 178 -10.83 -3.22 -2.02
C PRO A 178 -10.91 -2.85 -0.53
N SER A 179 -10.46 -3.74 0.37
CA SER A 179 -10.43 -3.45 1.80
C SER A 179 -9.45 -2.33 2.14
N ALA A 180 -8.24 -2.36 1.59
CA ALA A 180 -7.27 -1.28 1.79
C ALA A 180 -7.79 0.08 1.29
N ILE A 181 -8.42 0.11 0.09
CA ILE A 181 -9.05 1.32 -0.47
C ILE A 181 -10.18 1.83 0.46
N GLU A 182 -11.03 0.93 0.96
CA GLU A 182 -12.15 1.27 1.85
C GLU A 182 -11.66 1.93 3.15
N ARG A 183 -10.56 1.48 3.73
CA ARG A 183 -9.99 2.11 4.94
C ARG A 183 -9.60 3.56 4.71
N TYR A 184 -9.02 3.90 3.56
CA TYR A 184 -8.70 5.27 3.18
C TYR A 184 -9.96 6.11 2.90
N SER A 185 -10.98 5.53 2.26
CA SER A 185 -12.28 6.16 2.06
C SER A 185 -12.94 6.52 3.40
N GLN A 186 -12.95 5.58 4.36
CA GLN A 186 -13.49 5.80 5.71
C GLN A 186 -12.76 6.92 6.45
N LEU A 187 -11.42 6.95 6.41
CA LEU A 187 -10.66 8.02 7.04
C LEU A 187 -10.93 9.37 6.35
N ALA A 188 -10.98 9.41 5.03
CA ALA A 188 -11.29 10.63 4.29
C ALA A 188 -12.68 11.17 4.65
N GLY A 189 -13.70 10.30 4.75
CA GLY A 189 -15.04 10.67 5.24
C GLY A 189 -15.00 11.20 6.68
N ALA A 190 -14.26 10.55 7.58
CA ALA A 190 -14.08 11.02 8.95
C ALA A 190 -13.35 12.36 9.03
N LEU A 191 -12.46 12.66 8.08
CA LEU A 191 -11.81 13.96 7.90
C LEU A 191 -12.71 14.98 7.19
N GLY A 192 -13.94 14.61 6.83
CA GLY A 192 -14.98 15.49 6.32
C GLY A 192 -15.02 15.60 4.79
N ALA A 193 -14.36 14.72 4.07
CA ALA A 193 -14.49 14.66 2.62
C ALA A 193 -15.82 14.00 2.22
N ASP A 194 -16.46 14.55 1.19
CA ASP A 194 -17.70 14.01 0.63
C ASP A 194 -17.38 12.79 -0.25
N GLN A 195 -17.72 11.59 0.26
CA GLN A 195 -17.50 10.34 -0.45
C GLN A 195 -18.48 10.12 -1.63
N ASN A 196 -19.52 10.98 -1.75
CA ASN A 196 -20.44 11.00 -2.88
C ASN A 196 -20.06 12.03 -3.95
N ALA A 197 -18.95 12.74 -3.76
CA ALA A 197 -18.47 13.69 -4.75
C ALA A 197 -18.23 13.00 -6.12
N PRO A 198 -18.55 13.67 -7.24
CA PRO A 198 -18.36 13.09 -8.59
C PRO A 198 -16.95 12.56 -8.82
N SER A 199 -15.91 13.23 -8.29
CA SER A 199 -14.52 12.76 -8.40
C SER A 199 -14.28 11.38 -7.76
N VAL A 200 -14.98 11.07 -6.67
CA VAL A 200 -14.86 9.77 -5.97
C VAL A 200 -15.72 8.71 -6.66
N THR A 201 -16.98 9.05 -6.99
CA THR A 201 -17.91 8.10 -7.64
C THR A 201 -17.46 7.71 -9.04
N ASP A 202 -16.96 8.66 -9.83
CA ASP A 202 -16.42 8.41 -11.17
C ASP A 202 -15.14 7.59 -11.11
N ALA A 203 -14.26 7.86 -10.14
CA ALA A 203 -13.06 7.05 -9.92
C ALA A 203 -13.42 5.61 -9.54
N LYS A 204 -14.45 5.43 -8.69
CA LYS A 204 -14.96 4.09 -8.34
C LYS A 204 -15.52 3.37 -9.57
N ALA A 205 -16.34 4.04 -10.37
CA ALA A 205 -16.90 3.46 -11.59
C ALA A 205 -15.79 3.06 -12.59
N ARG A 206 -14.73 3.88 -12.70
CA ARG A 206 -13.54 3.55 -13.50
C ARG A 206 -12.80 2.32 -12.96
N PHE A 207 -12.60 2.22 -11.66
CA PHE A 207 -11.98 1.07 -11.01
C PHE A 207 -12.78 -0.22 -11.26
N ASP A 208 -14.10 -0.16 -11.09
CA ASP A 208 -15.00 -1.31 -11.33
C ASP A 208 -14.93 -1.74 -12.81
N LYS A 209 -14.95 -0.78 -13.74
CA LYS A 209 -14.80 -1.03 -15.19
C LYS A 209 -13.43 -1.64 -15.53
N ALA A 210 -12.35 -1.12 -14.95
CA ALA A 210 -11.00 -1.64 -15.14
C ALA A 210 -10.88 -3.09 -14.63
N SER A 211 -11.47 -3.38 -13.47
CA SER A 211 -11.52 -4.74 -12.90
C SER A 211 -12.29 -5.72 -13.78
N ALA A 212 -13.42 -5.28 -14.33
CA ALA A 212 -14.17 -6.08 -15.31
C ALA A 212 -13.37 -6.33 -16.60
N ALA A 213 -12.64 -5.32 -17.08
CA ALA A 213 -11.77 -5.44 -18.25
C ALA A 213 -10.61 -6.41 -18.02
N LEU A 214 -9.99 -6.39 -16.82
CA LEU A 214 -8.94 -7.34 -16.48
C LEU A 214 -9.48 -8.78 -16.46
N ARG A 215 -10.65 -9.02 -15.84
CA ARG A 215 -11.30 -10.34 -15.86
C ARG A 215 -11.63 -10.80 -17.28
N ALA A 216 -12.10 -9.90 -18.14
CA ALA A 216 -12.38 -10.21 -19.54
C ALA A 216 -11.10 -10.57 -20.31
N ALA A 217 -9.99 -9.84 -20.07
CA ALA A 217 -8.70 -10.09 -20.70
C ALA A 217 -8.13 -11.46 -20.30
N THR A 218 -8.16 -11.83 -19.01
CA THR A 218 -7.70 -13.15 -18.54
C THR A 218 -8.54 -14.29 -19.08
N THR A 219 -9.86 -14.07 -19.23
CA THR A 219 -10.77 -15.07 -19.82
C THR A 219 -10.52 -15.23 -21.32
N ALA A 220 -10.27 -14.14 -22.04
CA ALA A 220 -10.03 -14.17 -23.48
C ALA A 220 -8.64 -14.69 -23.87
N ASN A 221 -7.64 -14.51 -23.01
CA ASN A 221 -6.27 -14.96 -23.22
C ASN A 221 -5.76 -15.78 -22.02
N PRO A 222 -6.28 -17.02 -21.82
CA PRO A 222 -5.98 -17.82 -20.65
C PRO A 222 -4.56 -18.39 -20.68
N GLY A 223 -4.00 -18.62 -19.48
CA GLY A 223 -2.69 -19.24 -19.29
C GLY A 223 -1.52 -18.32 -19.63
N ILE A 224 -1.72 -17.00 -19.70
CA ILE A 224 -0.63 -16.03 -19.69
C ILE A 224 -0.06 -15.92 -18.29
N LYS A 225 1.18 -16.36 -18.13
CA LYS A 225 1.90 -16.29 -16.85
C LYS A 225 2.54 -14.92 -16.68
N VAL A 226 2.25 -14.27 -15.55
CA VAL A 226 2.76 -12.94 -15.20
C VAL A 226 3.79 -13.05 -14.10
N LEU A 227 5.00 -12.52 -14.33
CA LEU A 227 6.06 -12.41 -13.34
C LEU A 227 6.02 -11.01 -12.73
N ALA A 228 5.52 -10.88 -11.51
CA ALA A 228 5.63 -9.62 -10.75
C ALA A 228 7.04 -9.52 -10.17
N ALA A 229 7.80 -8.52 -10.58
CA ALA A 229 9.22 -8.43 -10.30
C ALA A 229 9.69 -7.02 -9.95
N SER A 230 10.79 -6.96 -9.20
CA SER A 230 11.58 -5.75 -8.96
C SER A 230 13.06 -6.06 -9.21
N ALA A 231 13.90 -5.06 -9.30
CA ALA A 231 15.33 -5.27 -9.51
C ALA A 231 16.17 -4.12 -8.96
N ASP A 232 17.39 -4.45 -8.53
CA ASP A 232 18.46 -3.50 -8.28
C ASP A 232 19.74 -3.91 -9.02
N ALA A 233 20.84 -3.25 -8.74
CA ALA A 233 22.11 -3.50 -9.41
C ALA A 233 22.65 -4.93 -9.16
N SER A 234 22.33 -5.53 -8.00
CA SER A 234 22.86 -6.81 -7.52
C SER A 234 21.91 -8.00 -7.70
N GLU A 235 20.60 -7.78 -7.61
CA GLU A 235 19.60 -8.85 -7.53
C GLU A 235 18.37 -8.56 -8.39
N PHE A 236 17.72 -9.66 -8.78
CA PHE A 236 16.40 -9.69 -9.38
C PHE A 236 15.41 -10.27 -8.36
N TYR A 237 14.29 -9.61 -8.15
CA TYR A 237 13.33 -9.95 -7.10
C TYR A 237 12.02 -10.42 -7.69
N VAL A 238 11.53 -11.58 -7.26
CA VAL A 238 10.22 -12.12 -7.63
C VAL A 238 9.25 -11.93 -6.48
N ALA A 239 8.16 -11.20 -6.71
CA ALA A 239 7.21 -10.84 -5.68
C ALA A 239 6.33 -12.00 -5.25
N ASP A 240 6.09 -12.12 -3.93
CA ASP A 240 5.03 -12.97 -3.39
C ASP A 240 3.69 -12.22 -3.50
N GLN A 241 2.88 -12.63 -4.47
CA GLN A 241 1.58 -11.97 -4.72
C GLN A 241 0.60 -12.06 -3.55
N SER A 242 0.77 -13.00 -2.62
CA SER A 242 -0.12 -13.11 -1.45
C SER A 242 0.02 -11.94 -0.48
N VAL A 243 1.15 -11.25 -0.54
CA VAL A 243 1.48 -10.11 0.35
C VAL A 243 0.95 -8.79 -0.20
N TYR A 244 0.98 -8.63 -1.53
CA TYR A 244 0.59 -7.38 -2.18
C TYR A 244 -0.91 -7.34 -2.43
N PRO A 245 -1.67 -6.36 -1.88
CA PRO A 245 -3.12 -6.26 -2.04
C PRO A 245 -3.59 -6.22 -3.49
N ASP A 246 -2.86 -5.52 -4.35
CA ASP A 246 -3.15 -5.40 -5.77
C ASP A 246 -2.91 -6.73 -6.51
N LEU A 247 -1.77 -7.39 -6.29
CA LEU A 247 -1.47 -8.66 -6.95
C LEU A 247 -2.47 -9.76 -6.53
N SER A 248 -2.78 -9.87 -5.23
CA SER A 248 -3.77 -10.84 -4.74
C SER A 248 -5.17 -10.55 -5.31
N TYR A 249 -5.54 -9.28 -5.45
CA TYR A 249 -6.78 -8.88 -6.09
C TYR A 249 -6.79 -9.22 -7.58
N TYR A 250 -5.70 -8.96 -8.32
CA TYR A 250 -5.60 -9.30 -9.76
C TYR A 250 -5.63 -10.81 -9.97
N GLN A 251 -5.03 -11.59 -9.06
CA GLN A 251 -5.16 -13.05 -9.06
C GLN A 251 -6.63 -13.49 -8.93
N SER A 252 -7.42 -12.83 -8.06
CA SER A 252 -8.86 -13.09 -7.94
C SER A 252 -9.67 -12.73 -9.20
N LEU A 253 -9.11 -11.91 -10.07
CA LEU A 253 -9.65 -11.56 -11.38
C LEU A 253 -9.14 -12.48 -12.52
N GLY A 254 -8.38 -13.52 -12.18
CA GLY A 254 -7.90 -14.55 -13.12
C GLY A 254 -6.48 -14.34 -13.66
N VAL A 255 -5.70 -13.41 -13.10
CA VAL A 255 -4.28 -13.29 -13.47
C VAL A 255 -3.49 -14.46 -12.90
N GLU A 256 -2.73 -15.15 -13.74
CA GLU A 256 -1.86 -16.25 -13.35
C GLU A 256 -0.46 -15.74 -13.03
N PHE A 257 -0.23 -15.43 -11.75
CA PHE A 257 1.11 -15.00 -11.30
C PHE A 257 2.04 -16.19 -11.09
N VAL A 258 3.31 -15.97 -11.43
CA VAL A 258 4.41 -16.87 -11.06
C VAL A 258 4.57 -16.86 -9.54
N GLN A 259 4.68 -18.06 -8.94
CA GLN A 259 4.85 -18.24 -7.50
C GLN A 259 6.34 -18.34 -7.17
N PRO A 260 6.92 -17.44 -6.32
CA PRO A 260 8.27 -17.60 -5.84
C PRO A 260 8.40 -18.82 -4.90
N GLY A 261 9.54 -19.50 -4.97
CA GLY A 261 9.79 -20.72 -4.18
C GLY A 261 10.43 -20.47 -2.82
N ASN A 262 11.15 -19.37 -2.65
CA ASN A 262 11.90 -19.06 -1.42
C ASN A 262 11.83 -17.58 -1.05
N VAL A 263 10.71 -17.16 -0.46
CA VAL A 263 10.50 -15.77 -0.03
C VAL A 263 11.22 -15.51 1.29
N VAL A 264 12.12 -14.53 1.29
CA VAL A 264 12.85 -14.09 2.48
C VAL A 264 12.42 -12.65 2.82
N GLY A 265 12.16 -12.40 4.09
CA GLY A 265 11.69 -11.08 4.54
C GLY A 265 10.20 -10.80 4.27
N GLY A 266 9.49 -11.73 3.64
CA GLY A 266 8.03 -11.70 3.49
C GLY A 266 7.50 -11.02 2.22
N PHE A 267 8.35 -10.54 1.30
CA PHE A 267 7.89 -9.79 0.12
C PHE A 267 8.36 -10.36 -1.20
N PHE A 268 9.62 -10.81 -1.27
CA PHE A 268 10.26 -11.25 -2.50
C PHE A 268 11.11 -12.49 -2.27
N GLU A 269 11.26 -13.28 -3.32
CA GLU A 269 12.42 -14.14 -3.49
C GLU A 269 13.51 -13.36 -4.20
N SER A 270 14.72 -13.32 -3.60
CA SER A 270 15.91 -12.73 -4.21
C SER A 270 16.61 -13.74 -5.10
N LEU A 271 16.88 -13.38 -6.33
CA LEU A 271 17.64 -14.16 -7.30
C LEU A 271 18.90 -13.39 -7.70
N SER A 272 20.02 -14.09 -7.81
CA SER A 272 21.18 -13.52 -8.51
C SER A 272 20.82 -13.29 -9.99
N TRP A 273 21.51 -12.36 -10.64
CA TRP A 273 21.25 -12.05 -12.05
C TRP A 273 21.47 -13.27 -12.99
N GLU A 274 22.33 -14.23 -12.58
CA GLU A 274 22.54 -15.47 -13.32
C GLU A 274 21.31 -16.39 -13.30
N ASN A 275 20.43 -16.23 -12.31
CA ASN A 275 19.22 -17.02 -12.12
C ASN A 275 17.95 -16.22 -12.44
N ALA A 276 18.03 -15.10 -13.14
CA ALA A 276 16.88 -14.28 -13.46
C ALA A 276 15.82 -15.00 -14.32
N ASP A 277 16.21 -16.04 -15.03
CA ASP A 277 15.38 -16.92 -15.86
C ASP A 277 14.79 -18.13 -15.12
N LYS A 278 14.96 -18.20 -13.79
CA LYS A 278 14.45 -19.32 -12.95
C LYS A 278 12.97 -19.60 -13.16
N TYR A 279 12.19 -18.56 -13.42
CA TYR A 279 10.75 -18.64 -13.55
C TYR A 279 10.29 -18.26 -14.95
N PRO A 280 9.88 -19.23 -15.79
CA PRO A 280 9.34 -18.92 -17.10
C PRO A 280 8.01 -18.16 -16.96
N ALA A 281 7.90 -17.04 -17.67
CA ALA A 281 6.71 -16.18 -17.70
C ALA A 281 6.49 -15.64 -19.12
N ASP A 282 5.27 -15.22 -19.41
CA ASP A 282 4.93 -14.63 -20.70
C ASP A 282 4.96 -13.09 -20.64
N LEU A 283 4.83 -12.52 -19.43
CA LEU A 283 4.77 -11.08 -19.20
C LEU A 283 5.48 -10.73 -17.90
N VAL A 284 6.33 -9.69 -17.92
CA VAL A 284 6.90 -9.10 -16.70
C VAL A 284 6.06 -7.92 -16.27
N TYR A 285 5.58 -7.94 -15.03
CA TYR A 285 4.96 -6.82 -14.34
C TYR A 285 6.02 -6.21 -13.43
N LEU A 286 6.74 -5.19 -13.95
CA LEU A 286 7.99 -4.67 -13.38
C LEU A 286 7.75 -3.48 -12.46
N ASP A 287 8.31 -3.53 -11.27
CA ASP A 287 8.28 -2.43 -10.29
C ASP A 287 8.74 -1.10 -10.91
N SER A 288 7.85 -0.15 -10.93
CA SER A 288 8.04 1.17 -11.55
C SER A 288 8.40 2.28 -10.57
N ARG A 289 8.63 1.94 -9.28
CA ARG A 289 9.10 2.92 -8.30
C ARG A 289 10.49 3.44 -8.68
N ALA A 290 10.76 4.70 -8.35
CA ALA A 290 12.05 5.32 -8.65
C ALA A 290 13.25 4.64 -7.97
N ALA A 291 13.01 3.87 -6.89
CA ALA A 291 14.04 3.10 -6.19
C ALA A 291 14.43 1.80 -6.89
N ALA A 292 13.61 1.29 -7.82
CA ALA A 292 13.86 0.08 -8.59
C ALA A 292 14.52 0.41 -9.94
N MET A 293 15.32 -0.53 -10.47
CA MET A 293 15.87 -0.40 -11.82
C MET A 293 14.75 -0.41 -12.87
N GLN A 294 14.80 0.55 -13.77
CA GLN A 294 13.82 0.70 -14.84
C GLN A 294 14.31 0.00 -16.14
N PRO A 295 13.42 -0.27 -17.12
CA PRO A 295 13.79 -0.98 -18.35
C PRO A 295 15.03 -0.42 -19.06
N LYS A 296 15.25 0.91 -19.03
CA LYS A 296 16.44 1.56 -19.62
C LYS A 296 17.74 1.17 -18.90
N ASP A 297 17.67 0.97 -17.58
CA ASP A 297 18.84 0.61 -16.74
C ASP A 297 19.09 -0.91 -16.84
N LEU A 298 18.01 -1.68 -16.97
CA LEU A 298 18.02 -3.13 -17.15
C LEU A 298 18.52 -3.56 -18.54
N ALA A 299 18.43 -2.71 -19.54
CA ALA A 299 18.89 -3.01 -20.91
C ALA A 299 20.40 -3.39 -20.96
N GLY A 300 21.20 -2.95 -19.99
CA GLY A 300 22.60 -3.33 -19.85
C GLY A 300 22.86 -4.69 -19.16
N LYS A 301 21.82 -5.38 -18.69
CA LYS A 301 21.94 -6.69 -18.04
C LYS A 301 21.70 -7.80 -19.07
N PRO A 302 22.71 -8.63 -19.42
CA PRO A 302 22.56 -9.70 -20.42
C PRO A 302 21.47 -10.71 -20.08
N SER A 303 21.35 -11.11 -18.79
CA SER A 303 20.34 -12.05 -18.32
C SER A 303 18.91 -11.49 -18.46
N TRP A 304 18.69 -10.20 -18.17
CA TRP A 304 17.42 -9.52 -18.45
C TRP A 304 17.09 -9.52 -19.94
N ALA A 305 18.04 -9.10 -20.79
CA ALA A 305 17.85 -9.06 -22.23
C ALA A 305 17.64 -10.46 -22.85
N ALA A 306 18.04 -11.52 -22.15
CA ALA A 306 17.87 -12.92 -22.59
C ALA A 306 16.48 -13.47 -22.34
N LEU A 307 15.69 -12.88 -21.40
CA LEU A 307 14.34 -13.33 -21.07
C LEU A 307 13.43 -13.29 -22.30
N SER A 308 12.63 -14.34 -22.50
CA SER A 308 11.75 -14.48 -23.67
C SER A 308 10.70 -13.38 -23.73
N GLU A 309 10.08 -13.06 -22.58
CA GLU A 309 9.07 -12.03 -22.43
C GLU A 309 9.65 -10.61 -22.64
N VAL A 310 10.92 -10.39 -22.28
CA VAL A 310 11.62 -9.11 -22.54
C VAL A 310 11.91 -8.97 -24.02
N LYS A 311 12.40 -10.02 -24.69
CA LYS A 311 12.61 -10.04 -26.15
C LYS A 311 11.31 -9.81 -26.94
N ALA A 312 10.19 -10.29 -26.38
CA ALA A 312 8.86 -10.08 -26.97
C ALA A 312 8.28 -8.69 -26.68
N GLY A 313 8.97 -7.85 -25.88
CA GLY A 313 8.49 -6.53 -25.47
C GLY A 313 7.29 -6.59 -24.51
N GLN A 314 7.13 -7.70 -23.78
CA GLN A 314 6.02 -7.94 -22.86
C GLN A 314 6.43 -7.55 -21.43
N VAL A 315 6.77 -6.28 -21.24
CA VAL A 315 7.09 -5.67 -19.95
C VAL A 315 6.12 -4.54 -19.68
N VAL A 316 5.51 -4.54 -18.49
CA VAL A 316 4.48 -3.59 -18.07
C VAL A 316 4.85 -3.01 -16.71
N PRO A 317 4.72 -1.69 -16.49
CA PRO A 317 5.05 -1.08 -15.20
C PRO A 317 4.07 -1.51 -14.11
N TRP A 318 4.60 -1.83 -12.94
CA TRP A 318 3.90 -2.15 -11.71
C TRP A 318 4.24 -1.14 -10.62
N MET A 319 3.28 -0.37 -10.14
CA MET A 319 3.46 0.45 -8.95
C MET A 319 3.28 -0.42 -7.70
N SER A 320 4.38 -1.01 -7.22
CA SER A 320 4.37 -2.01 -6.14
C SER A 320 3.97 -1.43 -4.76
N GLU A 321 4.06 -0.12 -4.58
CA GLU A 321 3.45 0.60 -3.45
C GLU A 321 2.26 1.42 -3.96
N ALA A 322 1.15 0.74 -4.19
CA ALA A 322 -0.05 1.36 -4.75
C ALA A 322 -0.61 2.46 -3.82
N ARG A 323 -1.14 3.52 -4.42
CA ARG A 323 -2.00 4.47 -3.71
C ARG A 323 -3.36 3.81 -3.51
N PHE A 324 -3.75 3.54 -2.26
CA PHE A 324 -4.99 2.85 -1.95
C PHE A 324 -6.21 3.77 -2.12
N SER A 325 -6.46 4.15 -3.37
CA SER A 325 -7.65 4.86 -3.83
C SER A 325 -8.13 4.29 -5.16
N TYR A 326 -9.40 4.48 -5.49
CA TYR A 326 -9.94 4.07 -6.79
C TYR A 326 -9.20 4.74 -7.95
N ALA A 327 -8.94 6.04 -7.83
CA ALA A 327 -8.21 6.82 -8.83
C ALA A 327 -6.75 6.37 -8.98
N GLY A 328 -6.11 5.99 -7.87
CA GLY A 328 -4.73 5.52 -7.86
C GLY A 328 -4.55 4.12 -8.45
N CYS A 329 -5.53 3.22 -8.25
CA CYS A 329 -5.42 1.82 -8.63
C CYS A 329 -5.97 1.53 -10.05
N ALA A 330 -7.00 2.24 -10.50
CA ALA A 330 -7.62 1.97 -11.80
C ALA A 330 -6.63 1.98 -12.99
N PRO A 331 -5.69 2.94 -13.12
CA PRO A 331 -4.73 2.96 -14.23
C PRO A 331 -3.83 1.72 -14.29
N ASN A 332 -3.42 1.18 -13.12
CA ASN A 332 -2.58 -0.03 -13.06
C ASN A 332 -3.35 -1.26 -13.56
N ILE A 333 -4.63 -1.38 -13.16
CA ILE A 333 -5.50 -2.46 -13.62
C ILE A 333 -5.73 -2.36 -15.13
N GLU A 334 -6.01 -1.16 -15.65
CA GLU A 334 -6.20 -0.90 -17.08
C GLU A 334 -4.95 -1.28 -17.89
N ALA A 335 -3.76 -0.89 -17.41
CA ALA A 335 -2.49 -1.21 -18.05
C ALA A 335 -2.24 -2.73 -18.11
N LEU A 336 -2.47 -3.43 -16.98
CA LEU A 336 -2.30 -4.88 -16.92
C LEU A 336 -3.33 -5.61 -17.80
N ALA A 337 -4.60 -5.19 -17.79
CA ALA A 337 -5.64 -5.75 -18.65
C ALA A 337 -5.27 -5.64 -20.14
N ALA A 338 -4.86 -4.45 -20.56
CA ALA A 338 -4.43 -4.21 -21.95
C ALA A 338 -3.17 -5.01 -22.31
N ALA A 339 -2.26 -5.23 -21.36
CA ALA A 339 -1.08 -6.04 -21.59
C ALA A 339 -1.43 -7.52 -21.76
N ILE A 340 -2.22 -8.09 -20.85
CA ILE A 340 -2.65 -9.50 -20.93
C ILE A 340 -3.42 -9.75 -22.22
N GLN A 341 -4.31 -8.83 -22.62
CA GLN A 341 -5.07 -8.97 -23.87
C GLN A 341 -4.18 -9.10 -25.12
N ARG A 342 -3.01 -8.45 -25.13
CA ARG A 342 -2.06 -8.46 -26.24
C ARG A 342 -0.94 -9.48 -26.09
N ALA A 343 -0.75 -10.02 -24.89
CA ALA A 343 0.34 -10.92 -24.60
C ALA A 343 0.26 -12.20 -25.45
N LYS A 344 1.43 -12.72 -25.81
CA LYS A 344 1.61 -14.00 -26.48
C LYS A 344 2.34 -14.94 -25.53
N LYS A 345 2.04 -16.22 -25.60
CA LYS A 345 2.84 -17.25 -24.91
C LYS A 345 4.22 -17.28 -25.56
N VAL A 346 5.25 -17.11 -24.75
CA VAL A 346 6.65 -17.07 -25.19
C VAL A 346 7.53 -18.07 -24.44
N ASN A 347 6.92 -18.80 -23.46
CA ASN A 347 7.52 -19.88 -22.69
C ASN A 347 6.60 -21.10 -22.62
#